data_f04698b51fafc64dbe086c0b2c6e8233
#
_entry.id   f04698b51fafc64dbe086c0b2c6e8233
#
_cell.length_a   1.000
_cell.length_b   1.000
_cell.length_c   1.000
_cell.angle_alpha   90.00
_cell.angle_beta   90.00
_cell.angle_gamma   90.00
#
_symmetry.space_group_name_H-M   'P 1'
#
loop_
_entity.id
_entity.type
_entity.pdbx_description
1 polymer ?
#
loop_
_entity_poly.entity_id
_entity_poly.type
_entity_poly.pdbx_seq_one_letter_code
_entity_poly.pdbx_strand_id
1 'polypeptide(L)'
;MKKWIIFSTLLCLLLITGSVSAEQLSVSGVIVDEKIYASLAPWYTENLIKSYGPVPSYDNDRNVASKGAMKDITGITERDILYKKLHNLYEATDDSITKQYSYPEGPVLSYGYDALGSVTVGIYENTTVDEKTMDAIYTIVATEAKKQGIDNVPVIFCRESIARLDLGRSGTWRPIIGGVQEVTDIGAATTGFAATRGGQSGFITVGHIGDVGDAIYQPDFSSPIGSLTVSSLGATSDSAWIQYSSTSNQIFESSGSQPWVYGTMTPYVGLGVTMSGISSGVTTGSVVRETSIYNDFFGKTIQNQWLADYSSTSGDSGAPVYIKDSNQHIQLLGVHWGGGAGYSFFSPVSNIIDDLS
;
A
#
# COMPACT_ATOMS: atom_id res chain seq x y z
N MET A 1 10.44 -33.78 63.65
CA MET A 1 9.78 -34.69 62.69
C MET A 1 8.71 -33.92 61.98
N LYS A 2 8.99 -33.42 60.77
CA LYS A 2 8.03 -32.71 59.89
C LYS A 2 7.64 -33.66 58.79
N LYS A 3 6.36 -34.05 58.76
CA LYS A 3 5.77 -34.88 57.71
C LYS A 3 5.53 -33.99 56.44
N TRP A 4 6.11 -34.38 55.35
CA TRP A 4 5.79 -33.83 54.01
C TRP A 4 4.59 -34.60 53.44
N ILE A 5 3.53 -33.89 53.14
CA ILE A 5 2.38 -34.42 52.40
C ILE A 5 2.61 -34.08 50.95
N ILE A 6 2.82 -35.11 50.12
CA ILE A 6 2.93 -35.01 48.68
C ILE A 6 1.50 -35.06 48.11
N PHE A 7 1.01 -33.95 47.57
CA PHE A 7 -0.21 -33.90 46.74
C PHE A 7 0.15 -34.31 45.32
N SER A 8 -0.25 -35.51 44.94
CA SER A 8 -0.20 -35.99 43.59
C SER A 8 -1.45 -35.51 42.86
N THR A 9 -1.34 -34.46 42.03
CA THR A 9 -2.39 -34.05 41.12
C THR A 9 -2.29 -34.86 39.82
N LEU A 10 -3.21 -35.82 39.71
CA LEU A 10 -3.43 -36.62 38.53
C LEU A 10 -4.04 -35.72 37.43
N LEU A 11 -3.22 -35.28 36.46
CA LEU A 11 -3.68 -34.52 35.29
C LEU A 11 -4.27 -35.51 34.26
N CYS A 12 -5.59 -35.66 34.27
CA CYS A 12 -6.31 -36.36 33.22
C CYS A 12 -6.22 -35.54 31.93
N LEU A 13 -5.32 -35.96 31.03
CA LEU A 13 -5.31 -35.49 29.63
C LEU A 13 -6.47 -36.16 28.89
N LEU A 14 -7.61 -35.48 28.79
CA LEU A 14 -8.66 -35.83 27.84
C LEU A 14 -8.14 -35.52 26.42
N LEU A 15 -7.66 -36.55 25.72
CA LEU A 15 -7.48 -36.52 24.29
C LEU A 15 -8.87 -36.52 23.64
N ILE A 16 -9.40 -35.35 23.40
CA ILE A 16 -10.53 -35.17 22.46
C ILE A 16 -9.96 -35.37 21.07
N THR A 17 -10.01 -36.60 20.56
CA THR A 17 -9.88 -36.87 19.14
C THR A 17 -11.19 -36.43 18.45
N GLY A 18 -11.40 -35.15 18.38
CA GLY A 18 -12.34 -34.57 17.44
C GLY A 18 -11.71 -34.70 16.05
N SER A 19 -12.18 -35.66 15.28
CA SER A 19 -12.06 -35.61 13.84
C SER A 19 -12.73 -34.30 13.40
N VAL A 20 -11.93 -33.25 13.15
CA VAL A 20 -12.39 -32.10 12.37
C VAL A 20 -12.64 -32.67 10.99
N SER A 21 -13.90 -33.07 10.74
CA SER A 21 -14.37 -33.18 9.38
C SER A 21 -14.15 -31.80 8.79
N ALA A 22 -13.30 -31.72 7.75
CA ALA A 22 -13.27 -30.55 6.90
C ALA A 22 -14.70 -30.40 6.37
N GLU A 23 -15.49 -29.57 7.02
CA GLU A 23 -16.70 -29.03 6.44
C GLU A 23 -16.22 -28.32 5.18
N GLN A 24 -16.46 -29.01 4.07
CA GLN A 24 -16.31 -28.44 2.76
C GLN A 24 -17.20 -27.19 2.78
N LEU A 25 -16.57 -26.02 2.92
CA LEU A 25 -17.22 -24.74 2.70
C LEU A 25 -17.80 -24.84 1.28
N SER A 26 -19.05 -25.26 1.19
CA SER A 26 -19.82 -25.15 -0.03
C SER A 26 -20.09 -23.66 -0.20
N VAL A 27 -19.16 -22.98 -0.87
CA VAL A 27 -19.43 -21.65 -1.42
C VAL A 27 -20.57 -21.85 -2.40
N SER A 28 -21.78 -21.52 -1.97
CA SER A 28 -22.98 -21.67 -2.77
C SER A 28 -22.79 -20.85 -4.06
N GLY A 29 -22.56 -21.56 -5.11
CA GLY A 29 -22.91 -21.34 -6.49
C GLY A 29 -22.96 -19.94 -7.07
N VAL A 30 -21.86 -19.19 -7.08
CA VAL A 30 -21.78 -18.08 -8.01
C VAL A 30 -21.20 -18.62 -9.32
N ILE A 31 -22.05 -18.75 -10.32
CA ILE A 31 -21.63 -18.73 -11.73
C ILE A 31 -20.86 -17.42 -11.89
N VAL A 32 -19.72 -17.45 -12.59
CA VAL A 32 -18.89 -16.26 -12.84
C VAL A 32 -19.80 -15.10 -13.25
N ASP A 33 -19.98 -14.12 -12.37
CA ASP A 33 -20.88 -13.01 -12.59
C ASP A 33 -20.23 -11.93 -13.49
N GLU A 34 -21.04 -11.00 -13.98
CA GLU A 34 -20.55 -9.92 -14.83
C GLU A 34 -19.51 -9.04 -14.15
N LYS A 35 -19.48 -8.98 -12.81
CA LYS A 35 -18.47 -8.23 -12.05
C LYS A 35 -17.09 -8.85 -12.18
N ILE A 36 -16.99 -10.17 -12.21
CA ILE A 36 -15.70 -10.87 -12.42
C ILE A 36 -15.21 -10.61 -13.85
N TYR A 37 -16.10 -10.67 -14.86
CA TYR A 37 -15.72 -10.29 -16.22
C TYR A 37 -15.24 -8.84 -16.28
N ALA A 38 -15.94 -7.90 -15.65
CA ALA A 38 -15.54 -6.50 -15.61
C ALA A 38 -14.21 -6.29 -14.88
N SER A 39 -13.95 -6.99 -13.78
CA SER A 39 -12.70 -6.86 -13.02
C SER A 39 -11.48 -7.38 -13.77
N LEU A 40 -11.64 -8.39 -14.61
CA LEU A 40 -10.57 -8.98 -15.42
C LEU A 40 -10.45 -8.35 -16.82
N ALA A 41 -11.40 -7.48 -17.22
CA ALA A 41 -11.37 -6.84 -18.54
C ALA A 41 -10.02 -6.19 -18.90
N PRO A 42 -9.32 -5.45 -18.01
CA PRO A 42 -8.03 -4.86 -18.32
C PRO A 42 -6.96 -5.87 -18.77
N TRP A 43 -7.00 -7.12 -18.28
CA TRP A 43 -6.06 -8.18 -18.66
C TRP A 43 -6.30 -8.66 -20.10
N TYR A 44 -7.54 -8.61 -20.56
CA TYR A 44 -7.97 -9.06 -21.87
C TYR A 44 -8.04 -7.92 -22.92
N THR A 45 -7.75 -6.69 -22.50
CA THR A 45 -7.80 -5.49 -23.36
C THR A 45 -6.50 -4.70 -23.30
N GLU A 46 -6.37 -3.80 -22.32
CA GLU A 46 -5.27 -2.83 -22.23
C GLU A 46 -3.90 -3.48 -21.97
N ASN A 47 -3.89 -4.54 -21.16
CA ASN A 47 -2.66 -5.24 -20.79
C ASN A 47 -2.38 -6.45 -21.69
N LEU A 48 -3.30 -6.83 -22.57
CA LEU A 48 -3.14 -7.99 -23.44
C LEU A 48 -1.97 -7.79 -24.42
N ILE A 49 -1.06 -8.76 -24.45
CA ILE A 49 0.04 -8.83 -25.44
C ILE A 49 -0.35 -9.78 -26.57
N LYS A 50 -0.78 -11.01 -26.22
CA LYS A 50 -1.15 -12.07 -27.16
C LYS A 50 -2.12 -13.04 -26.50
N SER A 51 -2.98 -13.67 -27.30
CA SER A 51 -3.86 -14.73 -26.82
C SER A 51 -3.91 -15.90 -27.78
N TYR A 52 -4.25 -17.07 -27.23
CA TYR A 52 -4.44 -18.33 -27.96
C TYR A 52 -5.74 -18.98 -27.50
N GLY A 53 -6.40 -19.71 -28.41
CA GLY A 53 -7.62 -20.43 -28.09
C GLY A 53 -8.85 -19.52 -27.84
N PRO A 54 -9.92 -20.06 -27.29
CA PRO A 54 -11.18 -19.34 -27.07
C PRO A 54 -11.14 -18.50 -25.79
N VAL A 55 -10.49 -17.32 -25.85
CA VAL A 55 -10.45 -16.38 -24.72
C VAL A 55 -11.67 -15.46 -24.71
N PRO A 56 -12.04 -14.87 -23.56
CA PRO A 56 -13.03 -13.81 -23.48
C PRO A 56 -12.64 -12.61 -24.35
N SER A 57 -13.64 -11.94 -24.91
CA SER A 57 -13.45 -10.69 -25.64
C SER A 57 -14.44 -9.62 -25.17
N TYR A 58 -14.06 -8.37 -25.33
CA TYR A 58 -14.79 -7.19 -24.87
C TYR A 58 -15.00 -6.20 -26.00
N ASP A 59 -16.08 -5.44 -25.92
CA ASP A 59 -16.32 -4.28 -26.81
C ASP A 59 -15.57 -3.02 -26.31
N ASN A 60 -15.72 -1.92 -27.03
CA ASN A 60 -15.06 -0.65 -26.70
C ASN A 60 -15.51 -0.06 -25.36
N ASP A 61 -16.67 -0.44 -24.86
CA ASP A 61 -17.23 0.00 -23.59
C ASP A 61 -16.91 -0.99 -22.45
N ARG A 62 -16.03 -1.98 -22.69
CA ARG A 62 -15.65 -3.07 -21.80
C ARG A 62 -16.78 -4.02 -21.40
N ASN A 63 -17.87 -4.08 -22.18
CA ASN A 63 -18.86 -5.12 -22.02
C ASN A 63 -18.37 -6.43 -22.66
N VAL A 64 -18.79 -7.56 -22.10
CA VAL A 64 -18.43 -8.88 -22.60
C VAL A 64 -19.07 -9.15 -23.95
N ALA A 65 -18.25 -9.22 -25.00
CA ALA A 65 -18.67 -9.59 -26.35
C ALA A 65 -18.65 -11.11 -26.54
N SER A 66 -17.72 -11.82 -25.89
CA SER A 66 -17.66 -13.29 -25.86
C SER A 66 -17.14 -13.78 -24.53
N LYS A 67 -17.72 -14.87 -24.01
CA LYS A 67 -17.30 -15.52 -22.76
C LYS A 67 -16.15 -16.55 -22.94
N GLY A 68 -15.58 -16.64 -24.15
CA GLY A 68 -14.48 -17.58 -24.41
C GLY A 68 -14.79 -19.03 -24.05
N ALA A 69 -13.91 -19.67 -23.28
CA ALA A 69 -14.09 -21.05 -22.82
C ALA A 69 -15.30 -21.23 -21.87
N MET A 70 -15.76 -20.15 -21.24
CA MET A 70 -16.90 -20.18 -20.32
C MET A 70 -18.26 -20.09 -21.03
N LYS A 71 -18.32 -19.96 -22.35
CA LYS A 71 -19.57 -19.73 -23.11
C LYS A 71 -20.61 -20.85 -22.94
N ASP A 72 -20.15 -22.09 -22.81
CA ASP A 72 -21.00 -23.30 -22.70
C ASP A 72 -21.13 -23.77 -21.25
N ILE A 73 -20.54 -23.07 -20.28
CA ILE A 73 -20.61 -23.40 -18.85
C ILE A 73 -21.85 -22.74 -18.26
N THR A 74 -22.85 -23.56 -17.96
CA THR A 74 -24.14 -23.11 -17.44
C THR A 74 -24.38 -23.49 -15.99
N GLY A 75 -23.60 -24.42 -15.45
CA GLY A 75 -23.75 -24.96 -14.11
C GLY A 75 -22.44 -24.96 -13.30
N ILE A 76 -22.60 -25.04 -11.98
CA ILE A 76 -21.49 -25.08 -11.01
C ILE A 76 -20.63 -26.30 -11.23
N THR A 77 -21.24 -27.48 -11.48
CA THR A 77 -20.52 -28.74 -11.69
C THR A 77 -19.61 -28.67 -12.91
N GLU A 78 -20.09 -28.12 -14.02
CA GLU A 78 -19.31 -27.97 -15.26
C GLU A 78 -18.14 -26.99 -15.04
N ARG A 79 -18.38 -25.90 -14.35
CA ARG A 79 -17.34 -24.96 -13.95
C ARG A 79 -16.27 -25.61 -13.08
N ASP A 80 -16.68 -26.36 -12.06
CA ASP A 80 -15.75 -27.03 -11.14
C ASP A 80 -14.92 -28.10 -11.85
N ILE A 81 -15.50 -28.79 -12.85
CA ILE A 81 -14.76 -29.70 -13.70
C ILE A 81 -13.71 -28.98 -14.54
N LEU A 82 -14.06 -27.82 -15.12
CA LEU A 82 -13.12 -26.99 -15.88
C LEU A 82 -11.98 -26.51 -14.99
N TYR A 83 -12.28 -25.93 -13.84
CA TYR A 83 -11.23 -25.42 -12.92
C TYR A 83 -10.33 -26.55 -12.40
N LYS A 84 -10.86 -27.71 -12.12
CA LYS A 84 -10.04 -28.87 -11.75
C LYS A 84 -9.09 -29.30 -12.88
N LYS A 85 -9.53 -29.26 -14.13
CA LYS A 85 -8.64 -29.52 -15.28
C LYS A 85 -7.58 -28.43 -15.42
N LEU A 86 -7.94 -27.17 -15.28
CA LEU A 86 -6.98 -26.04 -15.33
C LEU A 86 -5.97 -26.11 -14.18
N HIS A 87 -6.40 -26.47 -12.99
CA HIS A 87 -5.52 -26.68 -11.85
C HIS A 87 -4.51 -27.80 -12.10
N ASN A 88 -4.97 -28.95 -12.56
CA ASN A 88 -4.09 -30.08 -12.92
C ASN A 88 -3.12 -29.70 -14.04
N LEU A 89 -3.57 -28.91 -15.01
CA LEU A 89 -2.74 -28.41 -16.10
C LEU A 89 -1.66 -27.46 -15.57
N TYR A 90 -2.04 -26.53 -14.68
CA TYR A 90 -1.12 -25.62 -14.00
C TYR A 90 -0.04 -26.41 -13.26
N GLU A 91 -0.41 -27.34 -12.37
CA GLU A 91 0.54 -28.16 -11.62
C GLU A 91 1.50 -28.94 -12.51
N ALA A 92 1.01 -29.48 -13.63
CA ALA A 92 1.82 -30.26 -14.57
C ALA A 92 2.80 -29.42 -15.41
N THR A 93 2.56 -28.10 -15.54
CA THR A 93 3.35 -27.21 -16.41
C THR A 93 4.14 -26.14 -15.64
N ASP A 94 3.76 -25.83 -14.40
CA ASP A 94 4.35 -24.76 -13.59
C ASP A 94 5.87 -24.85 -13.51
N ASP A 95 6.39 -25.99 -13.11
CA ASP A 95 7.85 -26.23 -13.02
C ASP A 95 8.58 -25.99 -14.35
N SER A 96 7.98 -26.37 -15.47
CA SER A 96 8.59 -26.21 -16.80
C SER A 96 8.62 -24.75 -17.25
N ILE A 97 7.60 -23.99 -16.87
CA ILE A 97 7.50 -22.57 -17.22
C ILE A 97 8.32 -21.72 -16.27
N THR A 98 8.17 -21.93 -14.96
CA THR A 98 8.86 -21.12 -13.95
C THR A 98 10.36 -21.30 -14.00
N LYS A 99 10.89 -22.50 -14.17
CA LYS A 99 12.34 -22.75 -14.26
C LYS A 99 13.01 -22.18 -15.52
N GLN A 100 12.25 -21.97 -16.59
CA GLN A 100 12.83 -21.55 -17.87
C GLN A 100 12.56 -20.09 -18.21
N TYR A 101 11.47 -19.52 -17.71
CA TYR A 101 10.97 -18.22 -18.18
C TYR A 101 10.72 -17.20 -17.06
N SER A 102 10.86 -17.58 -15.77
CA SER A 102 10.59 -16.63 -14.68
C SER A 102 11.61 -15.51 -14.58
N TYR A 103 11.12 -14.36 -14.23
CA TYR A 103 11.94 -13.20 -13.85
C TYR A 103 12.81 -13.53 -12.61
N PRO A 104 14.08 -13.05 -12.53
CA PRO A 104 14.71 -12.09 -13.45
C PRO A 104 15.38 -12.70 -14.69
N GLU A 105 15.56 -14.02 -14.78
CA GLU A 105 16.25 -14.69 -15.88
C GLU A 105 15.42 -14.71 -17.16
N GLY A 106 14.08 -14.67 -17.03
CA GLY A 106 13.12 -14.61 -18.12
C GLY A 106 12.09 -13.51 -17.91
N PRO A 107 11.12 -13.37 -18.83
CA PRO A 107 10.16 -12.28 -18.81
C PRO A 107 8.91 -12.52 -17.95
N VAL A 108 8.69 -13.74 -17.43
CA VAL A 108 7.43 -14.15 -16.79
C VAL A 108 7.44 -13.79 -15.31
N LEU A 109 6.50 -12.93 -14.87
CA LEU A 109 6.28 -12.58 -13.47
C LEU A 109 5.28 -13.51 -12.79
N SER A 110 4.26 -13.95 -13.50
CA SER A 110 3.22 -14.83 -12.98
C SER A 110 2.82 -15.89 -13.99
N TYR A 111 2.40 -17.03 -13.49
CA TYR A 111 1.83 -18.12 -14.27
C TYR A 111 0.69 -18.76 -13.48
N GLY A 112 -0.47 -18.99 -14.13
CA GLY A 112 -1.62 -19.54 -13.45
C GLY A 112 -2.83 -19.68 -14.37
N TYR A 113 -4.02 -19.65 -13.78
CA TYR A 113 -5.29 -19.62 -14.52
C TYR A 113 -6.29 -18.72 -13.79
N ASP A 114 -7.26 -18.19 -14.52
CA ASP A 114 -8.22 -17.23 -13.99
C ASP A 114 -9.65 -17.78 -13.91
N ALA A 115 -10.52 -16.95 -13.34
CA ALA A 115 -11.95 -17.25 -13.18
C ALA A 115 -12.73 -17.27 -14.51
N LEU A 116 -12.14 -16.84 -15.62
CA LEU A 116 -12.75 -16.87 -16.96
C LEU A 116 -12.32 -18.11 -17.75
N GLY A 117 -11.59 -19.04 -17.11
CA GLY A 117 -11.19 -20.30 -17.69
C GLY A 117 -9.98 -20.23 -18.61
N SER A 118 -9.20 -19.17 -18.55
CA SER A 118 -7.96 -19.02 -19.31
C SER A 118 -6.73 -19.31 -18.45
N VAL A 119 -5.69 -19.91 -19.04
CA VAL A 119 -4.35 -19.90 -18.49
C VAL A 119 -3.76 -18.50 -18.68
N THR A 120 -3.16 -17.96 -17.64
CA THR A 120 -2.60 -16.60 -17.62
C THR A 120 -1.09 -16.64 -17.49
N VAL A 121 -0.41 -15.85 -18.31
CA VAL A 121 1.05 -15.65 -18.29
C VAL A 121 1.32 -14.17 -18.17
N GLY A 122 1.69 -13.72 -16.97
CA GLY A 122 2.04 -12.33 -16.71
C GLY A 122 3.48 -12.02 -17.13
N ILE A 123 3.63 -11.07 -18.01
CA ILE A 123 4.92 -10.60 -18.54
C ILE A 123 5.29 -9.27 -17.88
N TYR A 124 6.50 -9.19 -17.35
CA TYR A 124 6.98 -7.95 -16.73
C TYR A 124 6.86 -6.76 -17.69
N GLU A 125 6.16 -5.72 -17.27
CA GLU A 125 5.83 -4.56 -18.11
C GLU A 125 7.05 -3.84 -18.70
N ASN A 126 8.21 -3.88 -18.02
CA ASN A 126 9.46 -3.27 -18.45
C ASN A 126 10.37 -4.24 -19.23
N THR A 127 9.84 -5.40 -19.65
CA THR A 127 10.57 -6.39 -20.45
C THR A 127 9.88 -6.57 -21.79
N THR A 128 10.68 -6.70 -22.85
CA THR A 128 10.19 -7.14 -24.16
C THR A 128 10.21 -8.67 -24.22
N VAL A 129 9.10 -9.25 -24.68
CA VAL A 129 8.99 -10.67 -24.97
C VAL A 129 8.74 -10.85 -26.47
N ASP A 130 9.48 -11.75 -27.11
CA ASP A 130 9.29 -12.06 -28.52
C ASP A 130 8.19 -13.12 -28.74
N GLU A 131 7.64 -13.17 -29.95
CA GLU A 131 6.62 -14.16 -30.31
C GLU A 131 7.09 -15.60 -30.13
N LYS A 132 8.36 -15.87 -30.41
CA LYS A 132 8.92 -17.23 -30.31
C LYS A 132 8.89 -17.72 -28.88
N THR A 133 9.17 -16.86 -27.92
CA THR A 133 9.08 -17.20 -26.48
C THR A 133 7.64 -17.48 -26.06
N MET A 134 6.68 -16.63 -26.47
CA MET A 134 5.26 -16.85 -26.20
C MET A 134 4.75 -18.14 -26.84
N ASP A 135 5.13 -18.41 -28.09
CA ASP A 135 4.77 -19.66 -28.80
C ASP A 135 5.37 -20.91 -28.12
N ALA A 136 6.59 -20.82 -27.60
CA ALA A 136 7.23 -21.90 -26.86
C ALA A 136 6.48 -22.20 -25.54
N ILE A 137 6.14 -21.17 -24.77
CA ILE A 137 5.34 -21.30 -23.54
C ILE A 137 3.96 -21.89 -23.87
N TYR A 138 3.27 -21.36 -24.89
CA TYR A 138 2.00 -21.91 -25.35
C TYR A 138 2.10 -23.38 -25.74
N THR A 139 3.17 -23.79 -26.41
CA THR A 139 3.39 -25.17 -26.84
C THR A 139 3.51 -26.11 -25.64
N ILE A 140 4.19 -25.71 -24.56
CA ILE A 140 4.26 -26.47 -23.30
C ILE A 140 2.85 -26.69 -22.75
N VAL A 141 2.09 -25.61 -22.59
CA VAL A 141 0.72 -25.63 -22.04
C VAL A 141 -0.22 -26.46 -22.93
N ALA A 142 -0.22 -26.22 -24.24
CA ALA A 142 -1.11 -26.90 -25.17
C ALA A 142 -0.81 -28.41 -25.30
N THR A 143 0.47 -28.79 -25.20
CA THR A 143 0.88 -30.21 -25.24
C THR A 143 0.35 -30.94 -24.01
N GLU A 144 0.43 -30.35 -22.84
CA GLU A 144 -0.08 -30.95 -21.61
C GLU A 144 -1.62 -30.94 -21.56
N ALA A 145 -2.24 -29.81 -21.96
CA ALA A 145 -3.69 -29.67 -22.06
C ALA A 145 -4.32 -30.77 -22.91
N LYS A 146 -3.70 -31.12 -24.05
CA LYS A 146 -4.17 -32.18 -24.93
C LYS A 146 -4.15 -33.55 -24.26
N LYS A 147 -3.16 -33.87 -23.43
CA LYS A 147 -3.11 -35.11 -22.65
C LYS A 147 -4.29 -35.22 -21.65
N GLN A 148 -4.75 -34.07 -21.15
CA GLN A 148 -5.86 -33.97 -20.21
C GLN A 148 -7.24 -33.81 -20.90
N GLY A 149 -7.28 -33.93 -22.24
CA GLY A 149 -8.50 -33.78 -23.02
C GLY A 149 -9.04 -32.36 -23.06
N ILE A 150 -8.14 -31.35 -23.04
CA ILE A 150 -8.46 -29.93 -23.29
C ILE A 150 -7.94 -29.61 -24.69
N ASP A 151 -8.84 -29.57 -25.65
CA ASP A 151 -8.51 -29.12 -27.00
C ASP A 151 -8.55 -27.61 -27.06
N ASN A 152 -7.56 -26.99 -27.75
CA ASN A 152 -7.49 -25.54 -27.98
C ASN A 152 -7.56 -24.73 -26.67
N VAL A 153 -6.67 -25.04 -25.71
CA VAL A 153 -6.63 -24.38 -24.40
C VAL A 153 -6.49 -22.85 -24.54
N PRO A 154 -7.35 -22.07 -23.84
CA PRO A 154 -7.23 -20.62 -23.86
C PRO A 154 -6.04 -20.17 -23.02
N VAL A 155 -5.15 -19.38 -23.61
CA VAL A 155 -3.98 -18.79 -22.92
C VAL A 155 -3.90 -17.32 -23.25
N ILE A 156 -3.66 -16.49 -22.24
CA ILE A 156 -3.37 -15.05 -22.42
C ILE A 156 -1.98 -14.71 -21.92
N PHE A 157 -1.30 -13.85 -22.64
CA PHE A 157 -0.09 -13.16 -22.23
C PHE A 157 -0.44 -11.70 -21.98
N CYS A 158 -0.21 -11.23 -20.78
CA CYS A 158 -0.56 -9.86 -20.38
C CYS A 158 0.60 -9.18 -19.66
N ARG A 159 0.63 -7.84 -19.72
CA ARG A 159 1.61 -7.03 -18.99
C ARG A 159 1.25 -6.99 -17.51
N GLU A 160 2.26 -7.18 -16.68
CA GLU A 160 2.14 -7.08 -15.24
C GLU A 160 3.28 -6.27 -14.61
N SER A 161 2.97 -5.62 -13.51
CA SER A 161 3.96 -5.00 -12.62
C SER A 161 4.42 -6.00 -11.57
N ILE A 162 5.66 -5.85 -11.10
CA ILE A 162 6.18 -6.67 -10.00
C ILE A 162 5.31 -6.49 -8.75
N ALA A 163 4.82 -7.61 -8.22
CA ALA A 163 4.14 -7.62 -6.92
C ALA A 163 5.10 -7.17 -5.81
N ARG A 164 4.64 -6.25 -4.98
CA ARG A 164 5.40 -5.73 -3.84
C ARG A 164 4.61 -5.99 -2.57
N LEU A 165 5.33 -6.10 -1.45
CA LEU A 165 4.66 -6.14 -0.15
C LEU A 165 3.96 -4.81 0.10
N ASP A 166 2.77 -4.88 0.67
CA ASP A 166 2.06 -3.71 1.17
C ASP A 166 2.82 -3.12 2.35
N LEU A 167 3.45 -1.98 2.14
CA LEU A 167 4.19 -1.30 3.18
C LEU A 167 3.23 -0.53 4.08
N GLY A 168 3.31 -0.81 5.39
CA GLY A 168 2.72 0.03 6.41
C GLY A 168 3.53 1.31 6.63
N ARG A 169 3.07 2.18 7.53
CA ARG A 169 3.76 3.45 7.87
C ARG A 169 5.18 3.24 8.39
N SER A 170 5.43 2.12 9.06
CA SER A 170 6.74 1.70 9.57
C SER A 170 7.55 0.83 8.60
N GLY A 171 7.12 0.68 7.36
CA GLY A 171 7.90 0.02 6.31
C GLY A 171 9.00 0.93 5.76
N THR A 172 9.95 0.36 5.01
CA THR A 172 11.03 1.13 4.36
C THR A 172 10.51 1.85 3.13
N TRP A 173 10.37 3.17 3.21
CA TRP A 173 9.92 4.02 2.10
C TRP A 173 11.10 4.65 1.38
N ARG A 174 11.26 4.34 0.10
CA ARG A 174 12.21 4.98 -0.83
C ARG A 174 11.55 5.11 -2.21
N PRO A 175 11.18 6.32 -2.63
CA PRO A 175 11.39 7.63 -1.97
C PRO A 175 10.60 7.80 -0.66
N ILE A 176 11.08 8.69 0.22
CA ILE A 176 10.36 9.11 1.42
C ILE A 176 9.09 9.88 1.00
N ILE A 177 7.98 9.57 1.66
CA ILE A 177 6.69 10.25 1.52
C ILE A 177 6.26 10.79 2.89
N GLY A 178 5.30 11.69 2.91
CA GLY A 178 4.72 12.17 4.18
C GLY A 178 3.84 11.11 4.85
N GLY A 179 3.66 11.22 6.17
CA GLY A 179 2.80 10.33 6.94
C GLY A 179 3.40 8.96 7.27
N VAL A 180 4.69 8.73 7.03
CA VAL A 180 5.41 7.51 7.40
C VAL A 180 6.32 7.74 8.61
N GLN A 181 6.75 6.66 9.24
CA GLN A 181 7.59 6.71 10.43
C GLN A 181 8.98 7.27 10.11
N GLU A 182 9.44 8.17 10.95
CA GLU A 182 10.85 8.53 11.12
C GLU A 182 11.27 8.30 12.57
N VAL A 183 12.58 8.15 12.82
CA VAL A 183 13.13 7.88 14.14
C VAL A 183 14.33 8.76 14.39
N THR A 184 14.39 9.29 15.60
CA THR A 184 15.52 10.03 16.15
C THR A 184 15.92 9.46 17.51
N ASP A 185 17.00 9.93 18.08
CA ASP A 185 17.46 9.50 19.42
C ASP A 185 16.44 9.75 20.52
N ILE A 186 15.48 10.67 20.32
CA ILE A 186 14.42 10.96 21.30
C ILE A 186 13.11 10.19 21.04
N GLY A 187 13.00 9.47 19.92
CA GLY A 187 11.83 8.62 19.68
C GLY A 187 11.38 8.57 18.22
N ALA A 188 10.22 7.96 18.03
CA ALA A 188 9.57 7.89 16.74
C ALA A 188 8.66 9.09 16.50
N ALA A 189 8.65 9.59 15.27
CA ALA A 189 7.84 10.70 14.79
C ALA A 189 7.32 10.39 13.39
N THR A 190 6.59 11.32 12.79
CA THR A 190 5.99 11.21 11.47
C THR A 190 6.63 12.17 10.50
N THR A 191 7.05 11.69 9.31
CA THR A 191 7.48 12.57 8.21
C THR A 191 6.34 13.47 7.75
N GLY A 192 6.61 14.75 7.52
CA GLY A 192 5.59 15.71 7.10
C GLY A 192 5.31 15.66 5.61
N PHE A 193 6.09 16.37 4.81
CA PHE A 193 5.91 16.41 3.36
C PHE A 193 7.22 16.76 2.65
N ALA A 194 7.35 16.33 1.40
CA ALA A 194 8.52 16.67 0.58
C ALA A 194 8.58 18.18 0.30
N ALA A 195 9.78 18.73 0.33
CA ALA A 195 10.04 20.14 0.09
C ALA A 195 11.40 20.35 -0.59
N THR A 196 11.61 21.54 -1.14
CA THR A 196 12.90 21.94 -1.71
C THR A 196 13.38 23.22 -0.99
N ARG A 197 14.63 23.23 -0.55
CA ARG A 197 15.28 24.37 0.08
C ARG A 197 16.62 24.65 -0.58
N GLY A 198 16.83 25.89 -1.02
CA GLY A 198 18.07 26.25 -1.73
C GLY A 198 18.38 25.39 -2.97
N GLY A 199 17.35 24.88 -3.68
CA GLY A 199 17.49 23.99 -4.83
C GLY A 199 17.78 22.52 -4.47
N GLN A 200 17.82 22.16 -3.18
CA GLN A 200 18.06 20.81 -2.70
C GLN A 200 16.74 20.15 -2.25
N SER A 201 16.55 18.88 -2.62
CA SER A 201 15.40 18.11 -2.19
C SER A 201 15.53 17.66 -0.74
N GLY A 202 14.41 17.59 -0.06
CA GLY A 202 14.31 17.14 1.32
C GLY A 202 12.86 16.96 1.74
N PHE A 203 12.64 16.88 3.02
CA PHE A 203 11.30 16.83 3.60
C PHE A 203 11.20 17.65 4.88
N ILE A 204 9.98 18.05 5.18
CA ILE A 204 9.63 18.80 6.40
C ILE A 204 9.20 17.81 7.48
N THR A 205 9.53 18.10 8.72
CA THR A 205 9.02 17.51 9.94
C THR A 205 8.94 18.57 11.03
N VAL A 206 8.78 18.18 12.30
CA VAL A 206 8.81 19.13 13.43
C VAL A 206 10.23 19.35 13.95
N GLY A 207 10.45 20.52 14.58
CA GLY A 207 11.75 20.90 15.14
C GLY A 207 12.07 20.20 16.47
N HIS A 208 11.06 19.86 17.26
CA HIS A 208 11.25 19.27 18.58
C HIS A 208 11.72 17.81 18.60
N ILE A 209 11.92 17.18 17.45
CA ILE A 209 12.41 15.80 17.37
C ILE A 209 13.93 15.66 17.52
N GLY A 210 14.66 16.76 17.66
CA GLY A 210 16.11 16.74 17.84
C GLY A 210 16.75 18.11 17.63
N ASP A 211 18.06 18.15 17.73
CA ASP A 211 18.87 19.32 17.47
C ASP A 211 19.44 19.31 16.05
N VAL A 212 19.84 20.49 15.53
CA VAL A 212 20.52 20.58 14.23
C VAL A 212 21.80 19.75 14.24
N GLY A 213 21.89 18.81 13.32
CA GLY A 213 22.98 17.84 13.19
C GLY A 213 22.60 16.44 13.61
N ASP A 214 21.51 16.24 14.33
CA ASP A 214 21.04 14.92 14.73
C ASP A 214 20.64 14.08 13.53
N ALA A 215 20.98 12.79 13.58
CA ALA A 215 20.67 11.86 12.51
C ALA A 215 19.18 11.48 12.52
N ILE A 216 18.60 11.41 11.34
CA ILE A 216 17.23 10.97 11.09
C ILE A 216 17.27 9.63 10.38
N TYR A 217 16.43 8.71 10.84
CA TYR A 217 16.35 7.34 10.33
C TYR A 217 14.93 7.01 9.85
N GLN A 218 14.81 6.06 8.92
CA GLN A 218 13.52 5.60 8.42
C GLN A 218 13.64 4.19 7.80
N PRO A 219 12.90 3.20 8.25
CA PRO A 219 11.89 3.26 9.32
C PRO A 219 12.47 3.14 10.74
N ASP A 220 13.73 2.76 10.86
CA ASP A 220 14.41 2.48 12.13
C ASP A 220 15.90 2.88 12.08
N PHE A 221 16.62 2.73 13.19
CA PHE A 221 18.02 3.10 13.36
C PHE A 221 19.01 2.41 12.39
N SER A 222 18.60 1.37 11.68
CA SER A 222 19.45 0.71 10.68
C SER A 222 19.55 1.46 9.34
N SER A 223 18.65 2.44 9.13
CA SER A 223 18.45 3.08 7.82
C SER A 223 18.48 4.61 7.90
N PRO A 224 19.67 5.24 7.95
CA PRO A 224 19.76 6.70 7.99
C PRO A 224 19.25 7.35 6.71
N ILE A 225 18.52 8.46 6.85
CA ILE A 225 17.95 9.24 5.75
C ILE A 225 18.36 10.70 5.77
N GLY A 226 19.40 11.05 6.49
CA GLY A 226 19.94 12.40 6.59
C GLY A 226 20.09 12.86 8.01
N SER A 227 20.18 14.18 8.17
CA SER A 227 20.26 14.85 9.46
C SER A 227 19.36 16.08 9.49
N LEU A 228 18.94 16.47 10.67
CA LEU A 228 18.21 17.69 10.90
C LEU A 228 19.11 18.88 10.52
N THR A 229 18.80 19.53 9.40
CA THR A 229 19.71 20.52 8.78
C THR A 229 19.37 21.94 9.22
N VAL A 230 18.08 22.24 9.32
CA VAL A 230 17.55 23.52 9.82
C VAL A 230 16.34 23.21 10.69
N SER A 231 16.25 23.91 11.80
CA SER A 231 15.13 23.78 12.74
C SER A 231 14.65 25.16 13.18
N SER A 232 13.34 25.31 13.26
CA SER A 232 12.68 26.40 13.96
C SER A 232 11.87 25.83 15.12
N LEU A 233 12.18 26.29 16.31
CA LEU A 233 11.50 25.87 17.52
C LEU A 233 10.95 27.11 18.21
N GLY A 234 9.66 27.42 17.94
CA GLY A 234 8.90 28.37 18.71
C GLY A 234 9.08 29.86 18.39
N ALA A 235 9.35 30.23 17.12
CA ALA A 235 9.01 31.57 16.64
C ALA A 235 7.55 31.56 16.15
N THR A 236 7.30 31.13 14.91
CA THR A 236 5.97 31.03 14.35
C THR A 236 5.65 29.61 13.87
N SER A 237 6.60 28.67 13.98
CA SER A 237 6.40 27.24 13.72
C SER A 237 7.22 26.39 14.69
N ASP A 238 6.81 25.14 14.80
CA ASP A 238 7.62 24.02 15.24
C ASP A 238 7.86 23.18 13.98
N SER A 239 9.03 23.35 13.36
CA SER A 239 9.33 22.75 12.07
C SER A 239 10.83 22.54 11.88
N ALA A 240 11.18 21.55 11.09
CA ALA A 240 12.54 21.25 10.64
C ALA A 240 12.56 20.81 9.19
N TRP A 241 13.70 21.04 8.53
CA TRP A 241 13.96 20.55 7.19
C TRP A 241 15.15 19.58 7.20
N ILE A 242 14.94 18.42 6.63
CA ILE A 242 15.91 17.35 6.46
C ILE A 242 16.29 17.25 4.99
N GLN A 243 17.58 17.40 4.68
CA GLN A 243 18.06 17.23 3.32
C GLN A 243 18.12 15.74 2.98
N TYR A 244 17.34 15.33 1.97
CA TYR A 244 17.34 13.97 1.45
C TYR A 244 16.86 13.95 0.00
N SER A 245 17.67 13.41 -0.90
CA SER A 245 17.38 13.49 -2.34
C SER A 245 16.25 12.56 -2.82
N SER A 246 15.99 11.45 -2.11
CA SER A 246 14.96 10.48 -2.50
C SER A 246 13.65 10.74 -1.76
N THR A 247 12.93 11.78 -2.17
CA THR A 247 11.62 12.18 -1.63
C THR A 247 10.55 12.19 -2.72
N SER A 248 9.29 12.01 -2.34
CA SER A 248 8.13 12.08 -3.24
C SER A 248 7.01 12.92 -2.64
N ASN A 249 6.32 13.69 -3.48
CA ASN A 249 5.18 14.54 -3.11
C ASN A 249 3.89 13.73 -2.89
N GLN A 250 3.97 12.71 -2.05
CA GLN A 250 2.83 11.85 -1.69
C GLN A 250 2.66 11.82 -0.18
N ILE A 251 1.43 11.56 0.27
CA ILE A 251 1.11 11.36 1.68
C ILE A 251 0.56 9.95 1.87
N PHE A 252 1.09 9.21 2.83
CA PHE A 252 0.60 7.88 3.17
C PHE A 252 -0.76 7.99 3.89
N GLU A 253 -1.79 7.37 3.34
CA GLU A 253 -3.08 7.18 4.03
C GLU A 253 -3.30 5.71 4.41
N SER A 254 -2.98 4.81 3.49
CA SER A 254 -2.99 3.36 3.69
C SER A 254 -1.98 2.69 2.75
N SER A 255 -1.75 1.39 2.87
CA SER A 255 -0.91 0.63 1.94
C SER A 255 -1.38 0.72 0.48
N GLY A 256 -2.69 0.87 0.26
CA GLY A 256 -3.29 1.06 -1.06
C GLY A 256 -3.55 2.51 -1.47
N SER A 257 -3.20 3.52 -0.64
CA SER A 257 -3.50 4.94 -0.92
C SER A 257 -2.39 5.86 -0.48
N GLN A 258 -1.70 6.46 -1.46
CA GLN A 258 -0.68 7.49 -1.28
C GLN A 258 -0.96 8.66 -2.24
N PRO A 259 -2.01 9.49 -1.96
CA PRO A 259 -2.37 10.60 -2.83
C PRO A 259 -1.27 11.64 -2.97
N TRP A 260 -1.26 12.30 -4.13
CA TRP A 260 -0.28 13.32 -4.47
C TRP A 260 -0.63 14.68 -3.87
N VAL A 261 0.42 15.40 -3.46
CA VAL A 261 0.33 16.81 -3.06
C VAL A 261 0.44 17.69 -4.31
N TYR A 262 -0.55 18.56 -4.50
CA TYR A 262 -0.63 19.46 -5.65
C TYR A 262 -0.42 20.93 -5.26
N GLY A 263 -0.53 21.26 -3.98
CA GLY A 263 -0.36 22.62 -3.53
C GLY A 263 -0.49 22.81 -2.03
N THR A 264 -0.60 24.05 -1.62
CA THR A 264 -0.80 24.49 -0.24
C THR A 264 -2.02 25.38 -0.14
N MET A 265 -2.65 25.40 1.02
CA MET A 265 -3.79 26.29 1.30
C MET A 265 -3.65 26.90 2.69
N THR A 266 -4.07 28.14 2.83
CA THR A 266 -4.15 28.81 4.15
C THR A 266 -5.34 28.24 4.93
N PRO A 267 -5.15 27.80 6.17
CA PRO A 267 -6.25 27.37 7.02
C PRO A 267 -7.23 28.52 7.32
N TYR A 268 -8.47 28.18 7.64
CA TYR A 268 -9.47 29.10 8.17
C TYR A 268 -10.43 28.36 9.13
N VAL A 269 -11.02 29.09 10.05
CA VAL A 269 -11.95 28.50 11.04
C VAL A 269 -13.14 27.85 10.38
N GLY A 270 -13.46 26.60 10.77
CA GLY A 270 -14.52 25.78 10.18
C GLY A 270 -14.07 24.91 9.00
N LEU A 271 -12.83 25.02 8.53
CA LEU A 271 -12.30 24.15 7.47
C LEU A 271 -12.19 22.71 7.97
N GLY A 272 -12.81 21.77 7.25
CA GLY A 272 -12.59 20.33 7.48
C GLY A 272 -11.15 19.94 7.10
N VAL A 273 -10.47 19.19 7.97
CA VAL A 273 -9.05 18.84 7.81
C VAL A 273 -8.81 17.38 8.07
N THR A 274 -7.73 16.85 7.47
CA THR A 274 -7.22 15.50 7.69
C THR A 274 -5.77 15.57 8.19
N MET A 275 -5.43 14.73 9.16
CA MET A 275 -4.05 14.50 9.60
C MET A 275 -3.69 13.04 9.30
N SER A 276 -2.43 12.77 8.93
CA SER A 276 -1.95 11.42 8.64
C SER A 276 -0.67 11.12 9.42
N GLY A 277 -0.81 10.47 10.57
CA GLY A 277 0.27 10.19 11.52
C GLY A 277 0.52 8.71 11.75
N ILE A 278 1.71 8.38 12.29
CA ILE A 278 2.12 6.97 12.48
C ILE A 278 1.33 6.27 13.59
N SER A 279 0.89 7.00 14.59
CA SER A 279 0.23 6.46 15.77
C SER A 279 -1.29 6.46 15.66
N SER A 280 -1.87 7.58 15.25
CA SER A 280 -3.34 7.72 15.11
C SER A 280 -3.85 7.31 13.74
N GLY A 281 -2.97 7.11 12.76
CA GLY A 281 -3.37 6.84 11.39
C GLY A 281 -3.91 8.08 10.69
N VAL A 282 -4.94 7.90 9.85
CA VAL A 282 -5.65 9.02 9.22
C VAL A 282 -6.81 9.42 10.11
N THR A 283 -6.77 10.65 10.60
CA THR A 283 -7.83 11.24 11.43
C THR A 283 -8.36 12.52 10.78
N THR A 284 -9.61 12.83 11.03
CA THR A 284 -10.28 13.99 10.46
C THR A 284 -10.89 14.86 11.56
N GLY A 285 -11.03 16.14 11.28
CA GLY A 285 -11.64 17.10 12.16
C GLY A 285 -11.88 18.42 11.44
N SER A 286 -12.08 19.48 12.20
CA SER A 286 -12.27 20.83 11.68
C SER A 286 -11.34 21.81 12.39
N VAL A 287 -10.88 22.82 11.68
CA VAL A 287 -10.15 23.94 12.28
C VAL A 287 -11.05 24.71 13.22
N VAL A 288 -10.66 24.82 14.48
CA VAL A 288 -11.45 25.46 15.54
C VAL A 288 -11.08 26.93 15.70
N ARG A 289 -9.78 27.25 15.70
CA ARG A 289 -9.29 28.62 15.83
C ARG A 289 -7.84 28.76 15.44
N GLU A 290 -7.42 30.00 15.15
CA GLU A 290 -6.05 30.46 15.15
C GLU A 290 -5.67 30.99 16.53
N THR A 291 -4.45 30.76 17.00
CA THR A 291 -4.01 31.17 18.33
C THR A 291 -2.49 31.27 18.45
N SER A 292 -2.02 32.02 19.44
CA SER A 292 -0.68 31.86 19.98
C SER A 292 -0.76 31.03 21.27
N ILE A 293 0.11 30.03 21.42
CA ILE A 293 0.02 29.10 22.55
C ILE A 293 1.37 28.93 23.23
N TYR A 294 1.36 29.02 24.55
CA TYR A 294 2.52 28.67 25.36
C TYR A 294 2.67 27.15 25.44
N ASN A 295 3.88 26.70 25.18
CA ASN A 295 4.27 25.32 25.36
C ASN A 295 5.38 25.23 26.41
N ASP A 296 5.16 24.49 27.48
CA ASP A 296 6.09 24.40 28.63
C ASP A 296 7.33 23.56 28.28
N PHE A 297 7.24 22.63 27.37
CA PHE A 297 8.39 21.89 26.86
C PHE A 297 9.40 22.82 26.16
N PHE A 298 8.92 23.77 25.37
CA PHE A 298 9.76 24.78 24.72
C PHE A 298 10.07 25.97 25.61
N GLY A 299 9.33 26.13 26.70
CA GLY A 299 9.45 27.29 27.61
C GLY A 299 9.07 28.64 26.97
N LYS A 300 8.25 28.62 25.91
CA LYS A 300 7.88 29.81 25.14
C LYS A 300 6.52 29.69 24.44
N THR A 301 6.05 30.83 23.94
CA THR A 301 4.83 30.92 23.13
C THR A 301 5.17 30.76 21.65
N ILE A 302 4.50 29.81 20.97
CA ILE A 302 4.52 29.72 19.53
C ILE A 302 3.33 30.52 18.99
N GLN A 303 3.61 31.47 18.07
CA GLN A 303 2.61 32.37 17.52
C GLN A 303 1.95 31.79 16.26
N ASN A 304 0.75 32.26 15.96
CA ASN A 304 0.02 31.99 14.72
C ASN A 304 -0.14 30.49 14.45
N GLN A 305 -0.52 29.73 15.47
CA GLN A 305 -0.79 28.32 15.38
C GLN A 305 -2.28 28.05 15.15
N TRP A 306 -2.57 26.92 14.53
CA TRP A 306 -3.95 26.48 14.27
C TRP A 306 -4.33 25.30 15.15
N LEU A 307 -5.53 25.38 15.74
CA LEU A 307 -6.17 24.30 16.47
C LEU A 307 -7.20 23.62 15.59
N ALA A 308 -7.23 22.29 15.66
CA ALA A 308 -8.28 21.48 15.08
C ALA A 308 -8.71 20.37 16.06
N ASP A 309 -9.88 19.82 15.86
CA ASP A 309 -10.47 18.79 16.74
C ASP A 309 -10.26 17.36 16.23
N TYR A 310 -9.29 17.14 15.30
CA TYR A 310 -8.86 15.78 14.94
C TYR A 310 -8.10 15.13 16.10
N SER A 311 -8.20 13.79 16.19
CA SER A 311 -7.48 13.01 17.19
C SER A 311 -6.00 12.87 16.84
N SER A 312 -5.12 13.03 17.83
CA SER A 312 -3.67 12.80 17.71
C SER A 312 -3.11 12.22 19.01
N THR A 313 -1.94 11.59 18.93
CA THR A 313 -1.21 11.05 20.07
C THR A 313 0.30 11.10 19.83
N SER A 314 1.09 10.74 20.85
CA SER A 314 2.56 10.67 20.75
C SER A 314 3.00 9.84 19.55
N GLY A 315 3.96 10.34 18.78
CA GLY A 315 4.42 9.77 17.52
C GLY A 315 3.80 10.44 16.27
N ASP A 316 2.67 11.13 16.39
CA ASP A 316 2.09 11.89 15.27
C ASP A 316 2.78 13.25 15.02
N SER A 317 3.70 13.65 15.88
CA SER A 317 4.57 14.82 15.65
C SER A 317 5.22 14.73 14.28
N GLY A 318 5.13 15.81 13.49
CA GLY A 318 5.58 15.84 12.10
C GLY A 318 4.51 15.50 11.07
N ALA A 319 3.39 14.90 11.46
CA ALA A 319 2.35 14.44 10.55
C ALA A 319 1.80 15.58 9.66
N PRO A 320 1.62 15.35 8.35
CA PRO A 320 1.02 16.34 7.46
C PRO A 320 -0.45 16.55 7.81
N VAL A 321 -0.85 17.83 7.82
CA VAL A 321 -2.23 18.27 7.94
C VAL A 321 -2.66 18.87 6.60
N TYR A 322 -3.78 18.39 6.04
CA TYR A 322 -4.18 18.69 4.69
C TYR A 322 -5.69 18.60 4.46
N ILE A 323 -6.11 19.03 3.30
CA ILE A 323 -7.44 18.72 2.73
C ILE A 323 -7.29 17.99 1.40
N LYS A 324 -8.37 17.35 0.96
CA LYS A 324 -8.50 16.88 -0.43
C LYS A 324 -9.47 17.76 -1.18
N ASP A 325 -9.08 18.16 -2.39
CA ASP A 325 -9.98 18.85 -3.32
C ASP A 325 -10.97 17.86 -3.98
N SER A 326 -11.83 18.37 -4.85
CA SER A 326 -12.83 17.55 -5.57
C SER A 326 -12.21 16.43 -6.44
N ASN A 327 -10.93 16.56 -6.82
CA ASN A 327 -10.18 15.59 -7.61
C ASN A 327 -9.35 14.63 -6.74
N GLN A 328 -9.53 14.66 -5.41
CA GLN A 328 -8.76 13.91 -4.43
C GLN A 328 -7.27 14.31 -4.35
N HIS A 329 -6.91 15.49 -4.87
CA HIS A 329 -5.57 16.04 -4.74
C HIS A 329 -5.37 16.68 -3.37
N ILE A 330 -4.20 16.48 -2.76
CA ILE A 330 -3.87 17.07 -1.46
C ILE A 330 -3.47 18.53 -1.62
N GLN A 331 -4.08 19.38 -0.78
CA GLN A 331 -3.64 20.74 -0.48
C GLN A 331 -3.14 20.76 0.96
N LEU A 332 -1.84 20.98 1.16
CA LEU A 332 -1.22 21.01 2.48
C LEU A 332 -1.65 22.26 3.25
N LEU A 333 -1.93 22.08 4.53
CA LEU A 333 -2.22 23.15 5.47
C LEU A 333 -1.04 23.39 6.43
N GLY A 334 -0.35 22.32 6.86
CA GLY A 334 0.73 22.42 7.82
C GLY A 334 1.25 21.08 8.32
N VAL A 335 1.96 21.14 9.45
CA VAL A 335 2.53 20.01 10.17
C VAL A 335 2.02 19.97 11.60
N HIS A 336 1.50 18.83 12.03
CA HIS A 336 1.07 18.57 13.40
C HIS A 336 2.27 18.53 14.35
N TRP A 337 2.19 19.22 15.50
CA TRP A 337 3.27 19.21 16.47
C TRP A 337 2.86 18.83 17.90
N GLY A 338 1.59 18.81 18.22
CA GLY A 338 1.16 18.47 19.56
C GLY A 338 -0.34 18.59 19.78
N GLY A 339 -0.77 18.33 21.00
CA GLY A 339 -2.17 18.39 21.39
C GLY A 339 -2.35 18.69 22.87
N GLY A 340 -3.57 19.09 23.23
CA GLY A 340 -3.97 19.32 24.63
C GLY A 340 -5.44 19.70 24.75
N ALA A 341 -6.06 19.35 25.86
CA ALA A 341 -7.45 19.68 26.16
C ALA A 341 -8.47 19.20 25.08
N GLY A 342 -8.19 18.11 24.39
CA GLY A 342 -9.06 17.54 23.35
C GLY A 342 -8.88 18.16 21.96
N TYR A 343 -7.83 18.96 21.76
CA TYR A 343 -7.49 19.59 20.49
C TYR A 343 -6.07 19.23 20.05
N SER A 344 -5.84 19.32 18.77
CA SER A 344 -4.55 19.15 18.11
C SER A 344 -4.06 20.46 17.52
N PHE A 345 -2.74 20.66 17.55
CA PHE A 345 -2.11 21.88 17.08
C PHE A 345 -1.24 21.60 15.86
N PHE A 346 -1.26 22.50 14.89
CA PHE A 346 -0.37 22.43 13.74
C PHE A 346 0.19 23.79 13.35
N SER A 347 1.43 23.78 12.87
CA SER A 347 2.10 24.94 12.28
C SER A 347 1.69 25.04 10.81
N PRO A 348 1.17 26.18 10.32
CA PRO A 348 0.77 26.33 8.94
C PRO A 348 1.97 26.38 7.99
N VAL A 349 1.79 25.94 6.74
CA VAL A 349 2.86 25.90 5.72
C VAL A 349 3.51 27.26 5.52
N SER A 350 2.74 28.36 5.57
CA SER A 350 3.28 29.72 5.45
C SER A 350 4.37 30.01 6.49
N ASN A 351 4.09 29.72 7.76
CA ASN A 351 5.03 29.96 8.85
C ASN A 351 6.26 29.03 8.74
N ILE A 352 6.06 27.78 8.31
CA ILE A 352 7.15 26.83 8.07
C ILE A 352 8.10 27.36 6.99
N ILE A 353 7.56 27.90 5.90
CA ILE A 353 8.35 28.49 4.82
C ILE A 353 9.13 29.70 5.34
N ASP A 354 8.47 30.60 6.06
CA ASP A 354 9.11 31.83 6.57
C ASP A 354 10.23 31.52 7.58
N ASP A 355 10.02 30.54 8.46
CA ASP A 355 10.97 30.17 9.51
C ASP A 355 12.15 29.33 9.00
N LEU A 356 11.98 28.56 7.93
CA LEU A 356 13.02 27.66 7.40
C LEU A 356 13.68 28.17 6.11
N SER A 357 13.29 29.33 5.56
CA SER A 357 13.86 29.90 4.31
C SER A 357 15.30 30.39 4.44
#